data_e9693b4393d79ec084eb75e74bfa3bd1
#
_entry.id   e9693b4393d79ec084eb75e74bfa3bd1
#
_cell.length_a   1.000
_cell.length_b   1.000
_cell.length_c   1.000
_cell.angle_alpha   90.00
_cell.angle_beta   90.00
_cell.angle_gamma   90.00
#
_symmetry.space_group_name_H-M   'P 1'
#
loop_
_entity.id
_entity.type
_entity.pdbx_description
1 polymer ?
#
loop_
_entity_poly.entity_id
_entity_poly.type
_entity_poly.pdbx_seq_one_letter_code
_entity_poly.pdbx_strand_id
1 'polypeptide(L)'
;EGPGIYQAAAYFTSDLLDKYEGDKITAVEFAVKPKRGSEAKVFVCNHINYISTTTLGSGSTTDYAEGWNTVKLTKPVTIYKGMDLYVGYQLMLEQGEPFDCILFDQSPYAVPNNNLYGFNTGEDNWYDNTTGINKNVCVRAVIEGSKSPENDISFIKIEPANGSDYMTQNEPRSYYAYVQNNGKTPVTSFTLSTNSKTASQTVNKELKFEGLNIPNNVPQKLKLDGIAIPVEGNVTTDFTISEVNGEKDPYPSDNTLSRLGYSIKEGSKAVARKVLFEQFTSEAYDGIPAADEMYASVFNDREDKDDFVWVKHHRNYKGVDDQFVIDEDDDYEELYGKAKKPFVPAVCFDRLPISGMEDPGPAYFVDYEEQTNAILSAVKQEPSFVSLNIDNKLDGKMLNIKVSGHAGVCEMPMQDELRLTTWLVEDKIKSTEQEGAT
;
A
#
# COMPACT_ATOMS: atom_id res chain seq x y z
N GLU A 1 -27.54 1.88 -5.82
CA GLU A 1 -28.62 1.56 -4.86
C GLU A 1 -29.45 0.42 -5.39
N GLY A 2 -29.25 -0.77 -4.92
CA GLY A 2 -30.01 -1.92 -5.37
C GLY A 2 -29.91 -3.06 -4.38
N PRO A 3 -30.85 -4.01 -4.41
CA PRO A 3 -30.73 -5.23 -3.64
C PRO A 3 -29.50 -5.99 -4.12
N GLY A 4 -28.73 -6.54 -3.18
CA GLY A 4 -27.55 -7.29 -3.52
C GLY A 4 -26.81 -7.81 -2.31
N ILE A 5 -25.78 -8.60 -2.57
CA ILE A 5 -24.88 -9.11 -1.54
C ILE A 5 -23.63 -8.25 -1.55
N TYR A 6 -23.35 -7.61 -0.40
CA TYR A 6 -22.12 -6.87 -0.15
C TYR A 6 -21.24 -7.67 0.76
N GLN A 7 -19.97 -7.78 0.43
CA GLN A 7 -19.10 -8.75 1.06
C GLN A 7 -17.71 -8.19 1.32
N ALA A 8 -17.09 -8.68 2.39
CA ALA A 8 -15.71 -8.36 2.72
C ALA A 8 -15.00 -9.59 3.29
N ALA A 9 -13.70 -9.71 3.03
CA ALA A 9 -12.90 -10.82 3.50
C ALA A 9 -11.44 -10.41 3.75
N ALA A 10 -10.79 -11.18 4.63
CA ALA A 10 -9.36 -11.20 4.84
C ALA A 10 -8.79 -12.53 4.35
N TYR A 11 -7.60 -12.49 3.78
CA TYR A 11 -6.85 -13.67 3.34
C TYR A 11 -5.76 -14.00 4.35
N PHE A 12 -5.78 -15.20 4.85
CA PHE A 12 -4.81 -15.76 5.80
C PHE A 12 -3.96 -16.79 5.09
N THR A 13 -2.67 -16.50 4.95
CA THR A 13 -1.71 -17.42 4.34
C THR A 13 -1.36 -18.58 5.25
N SER A 14 -0.89 -19.67 4.69
CA SER A 14 -0.40 -20.83 5.44
C SER A 14 0.69 -20.46 6.44
N ASP A 15 1.58 -19.51 6.12
CA ASP A 15 2.61 -19.04 7.04
C ASP A 15 2.03 -18.46 8.34
N LEU A 16 0.85 -17.82 8.27
CA LEU A 16 0.14 -17.31 9.44
C LEU A 16 -0.64 -18.41 10.17
N LEU A 17 -1.17 -19.39 9.43
CA LEU A 17 -2.08 -20.41 9.96
C LEU A 17 -1.38 -21.66 10.48
N ASP A 18 -0.19 -22.02 9.98
CA ASP A 18 0.51 -23.26 10.33
C ASP A 18 0.77 -23.41 11.84
N LYS A 19 0.95 -22.28 12.53
CA LYS A 19 1.08 -22.28 13.99
C LYS A 19 -0.16 -22.77 14.75
N TYR A 20 -1.33 -22.74 14.10
CA TYR A 20 -2.61 -23.20 14.64
C TYR A 20 -3.01 -24.58 14.10
N GLU A 21 -2.10 -25.36 13.49
CA GLU A 21 -2.40 -26.69 12.94
C GLU A 21 -3.11 -27.58 13.96
N GLY A 22 -4.30 -28.08 13.61
CA GLY A 22 -5.15 -28.91 14.44
C GLY A 22 -6.20 -28.13 15.26
N ASP A 23 -6.03 -26.84 15.46
CA ASP A 23 -7.02 -25.96 16.06
C ASP A 23 -8.16 -25.68 15.05
N LYS A 24 -9.24 -25.05 15.50
CA LYS A 24 -10.45 -24.88 14.67
C LYS A 24 -10.88 -23.43 14.64
N ILE A 25 -11.23 -22.93 13.47
CA ILE A 25 -12.02 -21.71 13.34
C ILE A 25 -13.46 -22.05 13.67
N THR A 26 -14.00 -21.43 14.72
CA THR A 26 -15.33 -21.74 15.27
C THR A 26 -16.36 -20.65 15.01
N ALA A 27 -15.88 -19.40 14.79
CA ALA A 27 -16.73 -18.26 14.49
C ALA A 27 -15.97 -17.25 13.63
N VAL A 28 -16.72 -16.31 13.04
CA VAL A 28 -16.20 -15.13 12.38
C VAL A 28 -16.78 -13.90 13.08
N GLU A 29 -15.92 -12.94 13.38
CA GLU A 29 -16.33 -11.63 13.83
C GLU A 29 -16.23 -10.63 12.69
N PHE A 30 -17.21 -9.73 12.60
CA PHE A 30 -17.21 -8.62 11.65
C PHE A 30 -17.82 -7.38 12.27
N ALA A 31 -17.43 -6.21 11.79
CA ALA A 31 -17.99 -4.96 12.24
C ALA A 31 -18.70 -4.21 11.10
N VAL A 32 -19.80 -3.55 11.44
CA VAL A 32 -20.60 -2.73 10.54
C VAL A 32 -20.92 -1.38 11.16
N LYS A 33 -20.99 -0.34 10.30
CA LYS A 33 -21.47 0.98 10.70
C LYS A 33 -21.85 1.82 9.47
N PRO A 34 -23.10 2.21 9.34
CA PRO A 34 -24.28 1.78 10.14
C PRO A 34 -24.65 0.33 9.86
N LYS A 35 -25.57 -0.23 10.66
CA LYS A 35 -26.20 -1.51 10.35
C LYS A 35 -26.99 -1.38 9.04
N ARG A 36 -26.72 -2.26 8.07
CA ARG A 36 -27.44 -2.39 6.80
C ARG A 36 -27.77 -3.85 6.55
N GLY A 37 -28.85 -4.09 5.83
CA GLY A 37 -29.27 -5.42 5.40
C GLY A 37 -30.07 -6.20 6.44
N SER A 38 -30.77 -7.21 5.95
CA SER A 38 -31.68 -8.07 6.71
C SER A 38 -30.99 -9.31 7.28
N GLU A 39 -29.92 -9.78 6.66
CA GLU A 39 -29.16 -10.97 7.06
C GLU A 39 -27.67 -10.74 6.87
N ALA A 40 -26.87 -11.21 7.83
CA ALA A 40 -25.43 -11.35 7.71
C ALA A 40 -25.06 -12.84 7.62
N LYS A 41 -24.27 -13.21 6.61
CA LYS A 41 -23.66 -14.53 6.46
C LYS A 41 -22.16 -14.41 6.64
N VAL A 42 -21.56 -15.38 7.34
CA VAL A 42 -20.10 -15.50 7.47
C VAL A 42 -19.62 -16.76 6.81
N PHE A 43 -18.39 -16.74 6.32
CA PHE A 43 -17.80 -17.87 5.63
C PHE A 43 -16.31 -18.02 5.92
N VAL A 44 -15.84 -19.25 5.77
CA VAL A 44 -14.42 -19.61 5.64
C VAL A 44 -14.30 -20.48 4.40
N CYS A 45 -13.48 -20.07 3.44
CA CYS A 45 -13.29 -20.81 2.19
C CYS A 45 -11.79 -20.83 1.80
N ASN A 46 -11.42 -21.69 0.88
CA ASN A 46 -10.06 -21.77 0.35
C ASN A 46 -9.92 -21.13 -1.02
N HIS A 47 -11.00 -20.61 -1.60
CA HIS A 47 -10.99 -19.89 -2.86
C HIS A 47 -12.10 -18.85 -2.94
N ILE A 48 -11.74 -17.57 -2.97
CA ILE A 48 -12.70 -16.46 -2.84
C ILE A 48 -13.67 -16.36 -4.02
N ASN A 49 -13.22 -16.61 -5.25
CA ASN A 49 -14.06 -16.51 -6.44
C ASN A 49 -15.10 -17.62 -6.60
N TYR A 50 -15.09 -18.62 -5.72
CA TYR A 50 -15.99 -19.75 -5.74
C TYR A 50 -16.53 -20.09 -4.34
N ILE A 51 -16.95 -19.07 -3.59
CA ILE A 51 -17.40 -19.21 -2.19
C ILE A 51 -18.44 -20.33 -2.06
N SER A 52 -19.44 -20.35 -2.94
CA SER A 52 -20.52 -21.34 -2.88
C SER A 52 -20.05 -22.80 -2.97
N THR A 53 -18.93 -23.05 -3.66
CA THR A 53 -18.41 -24.40 -3.88
C THR A 53 -17.18 -24.74 -3.05
N THR A 54 -16.50 -23.73 -2.50
CA THR A 54 -15.24 -23.89 -1.74
C THR A 54 -15.38 -23.53 -0.27
N THR A 55 -16.60 -23.25 0.20
CA THR A 55 -16.88 -22.98 1.62
C THR A 55 -16.61 -24.23 2.47
N LEU A 56 -15.72 -24.08 3.43
CA LEU A 56 -15.35 -25.09 4.41
C LEU A 56 -16.22 -24.98 5.67
N GLY A 57 -16.64 -23.77 6.02
CA GLY A 57 -17.52 -23.47 7.13
C GLY A 57 -18.28 -22.16 6.90
N SER A 58 -19.52 -22.10 7.35
CA SER A 58 -20.37 -20.91 7.24
C SER A 58 -21.34 -20.82 8.41
N GLY A 59 -21.89 -19.63 8.60
CA GLY A 59 -22.95 -19.34 9.57
C GLY A 59 -23.76 -18.13 9.08
N SER A 60 -24.93 -17.90 9.66
CA SER A 60 -25.71 -16.70 9.38
C SER A 60 -26.47 -16.21 10.61
N THR A 61 -26.85 -14.94 10.59
CA THR A 61 -27.68 -14.32 11.61
C THR A 61 -28.49 -13.17 11.02
N THR A 62 -29.70 -13.00 11.53
CA THR A 62 -30.52 -11.80 11.33
C THR A 62 -30.42 -10.86 12.52
N ASP A 63 -29.88 -11.35 13.63
CA ASP A 63 -29.67 -10.58 14.87
C ASP A 63 -28.23 -10.10 14.95
N TYR A 64 -27.96 -8.91 14.39
CA TYR A 64 -26.70 -8.21 14.49
C TYR A 64 -26.93 -6.70 14.59
N ALA A 65 -25.94 -6.00 15.13
CA ALA A 65 -26.05 -4.59 15.46
C ALA A 65 -24.83 -3.80 14.90
N GLU A 66 -24.93 -2.49 14.97
CA GLU A 66 -23.77 -1.61 14.70
C GLU A 66 -22.61 -1.94 15.66
N GLY A 67 -21.40 -1.99 15.14
CA GLY A 67 -20.20 -2.43 15.83
C GLY A 67 -19.82 -3.88 15.53
N TRP A 68 -19.05 -4.50 16.42
CA TRP A 68 -18.57 -5.87 16.28
C TRP A 68 -19.66 -6.91 16.57
N ASN A 69 -19.78 -7.90 15.71
CA ASN A 69 -20.73 -9.00 15.79
C ASN A 69 -19.98 -10.33 15.65
N THR A 70 -20.36 -11.34 16.43
CA THR A 70 -19.78 -12.68 16.37
C THR A 70 -20.81 -13.66 15.84
N VAL A 71 -20.50 -14.36 14.75
CA VAL A 71 -21.36 -15.39 14.16
C VAL A 71 -20.63 -16.74 14.18
N LYS A 72 -21.20 -17.70 14.89
CA LYS A 72 -20.66 -19.07 14.97
C LYS A 72 -20.81 -19.78 13.63
N LEU A 73 -19.78 -20.54 13.26
CA LEU A 73 -19.85 -21.44 12.12
C LEU A 73 -20.72 -22.65 12.47
N THR A 74 -21.60 -23.03 11.54
CA THR A 74 -22.41 -24.26 11.67
C THR A 74 -21.50 -25.50 11.75
N LYS A 75 -20.38 -25.46 11.04
CA LYS A 75 -19.33 -26.48 11.06
C LYS A 75 -17.99 -25.78 11.26
N PRO A 76 -17.32 -25.98 12.40
CA PRO A 76 -15.97 -25.49 12.62
C PRO A 76 -14.99 -26.02 11.57
N VAL A 77 -14.05 -25.17 11.17
CA VAL A 77 -13.03 -25.48 10.16
C VAL A 77 -11.72 -25.82 10.85
N THR A 78 -11.24 -27.06 10.68
CA THR A 78 -9.93 -27.47 11.20
C THR A 78 -8.83 -26.89 10.33
N ILE A 79 -7.83 -26.27 10.95
CA ILE A 79 -6.65 -25.72 10.28
C ILE A 79 -5.66 -26.88 10.04
N TYR A 80 -5.23 -27.04 8.80
CA TYR A 80 -4.22 -28.01 8.40
C TYR A 80 -2.99 -27.27 7.87
N LYS A 81 -1.84 -27.89 8.02
CA LYS A 81 -0.57 -27.34 7.52
C LYS A 81 -0.61 -27.05 6.02
N GLY A 82 -0.10 -25.90 5.62
CA GLY A 82 -0.06 -25.45 4.23
C GLY A 82 -1.42 -24.96 3.69
N MET A 83 -2.38 -24.69 4.57
CA MET A 83 -3.72 -24.24 4.19
C MET A 83 -3.80 -22.71 4.13
N ASP A 84 -4.18 -22.18 2.98
CA ASP A 84 -4.56 -20.78 2.82
C ASP A 84 -6.08 -20.64 2.95
N LEU A 85 -6.54 -19.60 3.65
CA LEU A 85 -7.96 -19.40 3.92
C LEU A 85 -8.39 -17.96 3.69
N TYR A 86 -9.59 -17.79 3.14
CA TYR A 86 -10.34 -16.55 3.16
C TYR A 86 -11.41 -16.62 4.24
N VAL A 87 -11.49 -15.60 5.07
CA VAL A 87 -12.47 -15.46 6.13
C VAL A 87 -13.22 -14.17 5.93
N GLY A 88 -14.54 -14.24 5.85
CA GLY A 88 -15.30 -13.05 5.48
C GLY A 88 -16.78 -13.11 5.88
N TYR A 89 -17.47 -12.05 5.47
CA TYR A 89 -18.90 -11.91 5.66
C TYR A 89 -19.59 -11.35 4.43
N GLN A 90 -20.88 -11.59 4.35
CA GLN A 90 -21.80 -11.09 3.32
C GLN A 90 -23.00 -10.46 4.00
N LEU A 91 -23.42 -9.28 3.54
CA LEU A 91 -24.63 -8.60 3.99
C LEU A 91 -25.62 -8.58 2.82
N MET A 92 -26.86 -8.99 3.09
CA MET A 92 -27.94 -8.94 2.12
C MET A 92 -28.69 -7.62 2.25
N LEU A 93 -28.46 -6.70 1.32
CA LEU A 93 -29.11 -5.40 1.28
C LEU A 93 -30.41 -5.48 0.49
N GLU A 94 -31.43 -4.78 0.98
CA GLU A 94 -32.72 -4.64 0.31
C GLU A 94 -32.71 -3.47 -0.66
N GLN A 95 -33.70 -3.40 -1.52
CA GLN A 95 -33.83 -2.30 -2.49
C GLN A 95 -33.99 -0.95 -1.76
N GLY A 96 -33.17 0.03 -2.13
CA GLY A 96 -33.19 1.38 -1.56
C GLY A 96 -32.26 1.54 -0.35
N GLU A 97 -31.60 0.48 0.12
CA GLU A 97 -30.55 0.63 1.15
C GLU A 97 -29.26 1.17 0.51
N PRO A 98 -28.59 2.13 1.16
CA PRO A 98 -27.26 2.56 0.77
C PRO A 98 -26.24 1.44 0.92
N PHE A 99 -25.22 1.40 0.04
CA PHE A 99 -24.17 0.37 0.04
C PHE A 99 -22.93 0.71 0.89
N ASP A 100 -23.01 1.74 1.74
CA ASP A 100 -21.99 2.16 2.71
C ASP A 100 -21.92 1.21 3.94
N CYS A 101 -21.87 -0.10 3.70
CA CYS A 101 -22.04 -1.12 4.74
C CYS A 101 -20.75 -1.85 5.12
N ILE A 102 -19.70 -1.75 4.29
CA ILE A 102 -18.41 -2.37 4.60
C ILE A 102 -17.57 -1.39 5.42
N LEU A 103 -17.16 -1.84 6.60
CA LEU A 103 -16.36 -1.03 7.51
C LEU A 103 -14.89 -1.37 7.36
N PHE A 104 -14.09 -0.32 7.14
CA PHE A 104 -12.63 -0.39 7.21
C PHE A 104 -12.15 0.22 8.53
N ASP A 105 -11.01 -0.26 9.00
CA ASP A 105 -10.40 0.28 10.21
C ASP A 105 -9.79 1.68 9.98
N GLN A 106 -9.36 2.33 11.06
CA GLN A 106 -8.64 3.61 11.01
C GLN A 106 -7.12 3.41 11.10
N SER A 107 -6.64 2.19 10.87
CA SER A 107 -5.21 1.89 10.87
C SER A 107 -4.49 2.76 9.83
N PRO A 108 -3.31 3.29 10.15
CA PRO A 108 -2.52 4.03 9.17
C PRO A 108 -1.82 3.12 8.14
N TYR A 109 -2.11 1.83 8.15
CA TYR A 109 -1.50 0.81 7.28
C TYR A 109 -2.51 -0.31 7.01
N ALA A 110 -2.45 -0.90 5.82
CA ALA A 110 -3.11 -2.16 5.49
C ALA A 110 -2.19 -3.34 5.78
N VAL A 111 -2.73 -4.39 6.35
CA VAL A 111 -2.08 -5.71 6.35
C VAL A 111 -2.28 -6.28 4.94
N PRO A 112 -1.25 -6.82 4.28
CA PRO A 112 -1.41 -7.41 2.96
C PRO A 112 -2.57 -8.41 2.91
N ASN A 113 -3.39 -8.32 1.87
CA ASN A 113 -4.56 -9.18 1.63
C ASN A 113 -5.69 -9.11 2.69
N ASN A 114 -5.71 -8.08 3.54
CA ASN A 114 -6.75 -7.89 4.54
C ASN A 114 -7.76 -6.80 4.17
N ASN A 115 -8.03 -6.63 2.89
CA ASN A 115 -8.87 -5.55 2.37
C ASN A 115 -9.73 -5.98 1.17
N LEU A 116 -10.03 -7.25 1.04
CA LEU A 116 -10.88 -7.77 -0.02
C LEU A 116 -12.34 -7.37 0.22
N TYR A 117 -12.97 -6.81 -0.78
CA TYR A 117 -14.40 -6.47 -0.72
C TYR A 117 -15.05 -6.70 -2.10
N GLY A 118 -16.36 -6.73 -2.12
CA GLY A 118 -17.09 -6.89 -3.37
C GLY A 118 -18.59 -6.75 -3.17
N PHE A 119 -19.30 -6.65 -4.28
CA PHE A 119 -20.74 -6.80 -4.26
C PHE A 119 -21.14 -7.84 -5.32
N ASN A 120 -22.14 -8.62 -4.99
CA ASN A 120 -22.61 -9.70 -5.82
C ASN A 120 -24.07 -9.42 -6.22
N THR A 121 -24.29 -9.15 -7.50
CA THR A 121 -25.60 -9.04 -8.13
C THR A 121 -25.99 -10.34 -8.83
N GLY A 122 -25.29 -11.44 -8.54
CA GLY A 122 -25.50 -12.77 -9.15
C GLY A 122 -24.21 -13.49 -9.57
N GLU A 123 -23.07 -12.83 -9.55
CA GLU A 123 -21.74 -13.39 -9.83
C GLU A 123 -20.75 -13.05 -8.71
N ASP A 124 -19.76 -13.92 -8.48
CA ASP A 124 -18.74 -13.74 -7.44
C ASP A 124 -17.70 -12.71 -7.91
N ASN A 125 -18.05 -11.43 -7.87
CA ASN A 125 -17.13 -10.33 -8.18
C ASN A 125 -16.47 -9.84 -6.89
N TRP A 126 -15.17 -10.10 -6.78
CA TRP A 126 -14.32 -9.56 -5.73
C TRP A 126 -13.39 -8.51 -6.29
N TYR A 127 -13.32 -7.41 -5.58
CA TYR A 127 -12.30 -6.40 -5.78
C TYR A 127 -11.29 -6.57 -4.66
N ASP A 128 -10.07 -6.89 -5.01
CA ASP A 128 -8.96 -6.65 -4.13
C ASP A 128 -8.72 -5.13 -4.14
N ASN A 129 -8.50 -4.56 -3.00
CA ASN A 129 -8.33 -3.14 -2.90
C ASN A 129 -6.89 -2.72 -3.25
N THR A 130 -6.47 -3.08 -4.46
CA THR A 130 -5.23 -2.60 -5.08
C THR A 130 -5.28 -1.10 -5.38
N THR A 131 -6.46 -0.50 -5.29
CA THR A 131 -6.74 0.82 -5.84
C THR A 131 -6.95 1.92 -4.81
N GLY A 132 -6.40 1.80 -3.59
CA GLY A 132 -6.26 3.00 -2.82
C GLY A 132 -6.82 3.08 -1.42
N ILE A 133 -7.56 2.11 -0.91
CA ILE A 133 -7.93 2.11 0.51
C ILE A 133 -6.84 1.37 1.29
N ASN A 134 -5.79 2.07 1.71
CA ASN A 134 -4.74 1.52 2.58
C ASN A 134 -5.28 1.26 4.00
N LYS A 135 -6.30 0.39 4.10
CA LYS A 135 -7.06 0.09 5.31
C LYS A 135 -7.46 -1.38 5.33
N ASN A 136 -7.71 -1.91 6.51
CA ASN A 136 -8.12 -3.30 6.67
C ASN A 136 -9.63 -3.38 6.82
N VAL A 137 -10.25 -4.42 6.23
CA VAL A 137 -11.66 -4.72 6.52
C VAL A 137 -11.82 -5.20 7.96
N CYS A 138 -12.91 -4.80 8.59
CA CYS A 138 -13.20 -5.19 9.97
C CYS A 138 -13.76 -6.61 10.03
N VAL A 139 -12.90 -7.61 9.87
CA VAL A 139 -13.23 -9.03 9.97
C VAL A 139 -12.14 -9.78 10.76
N ARG A 140 -12.52 -10.81 11.51
CA ARG A 140 -11.64 -11.66 12.32
C ARG A 140 -12.08 -13.11 12.30
N ALA A 141 -11.11 -14.04 12.31
CA ALA A 141 -11.35 -15.45 12.57
C ALA A 141 -11.23 -15.72 14.07
N VAL A 142 -12.19 -16.42 14.66
CA VAL A 142 -12.12 -16.90 16.04
C VAL A 142 -11.59 -18.32 16.03
N ILE A 143 -10.39 -18.51 16.55
CA ILE A 143 -9.72 -19.81 16.61
C ILE A 143 -9.85 -20.37 18.05
N GLU A 144 -10.31 -21.62 18.17
CA GLU A 144 -10.35 -22.37 19.41
C GLU A 144 -9.46 -23.61 19.31
N GLY A 145 -8.62 -23.79 20.35
CA GLY A 145 -7.72 -24.93 20.44
C GLY A 145 -6.59 -24.72 21.43
N SER A 146 -5.61 -25.61 21.39
CA SER A 146 -4.50 -25.66 22.34
C SER A 146 -3.20 -25.06 21.83
N LYS A 147 -3.14 -24.73 20.54
CA LYS A 147 -1.90 -24.28 19.88
C LYS A 147 -1.63 -22.78 20.02
N SER A 148 -2.63 -21.99 20.43
CA SER A 148 -2.39 -20.57 20.67
C SER A 148 -1.36 -20.38 21.77
N PRO A 149 -0.23 -19.71 21.50
CA PRO A 149 0.84 -19.53 22.48
C PRO A 149 0.42 -18.60 23.64
N GLU A 150 1.10 -18.70 24.76
CA GLU A 150 0.92 -17.73 25.84
C GLU A 150 1.55 -16.37 25.49
N ASN A 151 2.76 -16.40 24.94
CA ASN A 151 3.51 -15.23 24.52
C ASN A 151 3.83 -15.34 23.01
N ASP A 152 3.43 -14.35 22.22
CA ASP A 152 3.68 -14.28 20.77
C ASP A 152 3.49 -12.82 20.33
N ILE A 153 4.47 -12.26 19.64
CA ILE A 153 4.42 -10.90 19.12
C ILE A 153 4.97 -10.88 17.69
N SER A 154 4.27 -10.25 16.79
CA SER A 154 4.71 -10.12 15.39
C SER A 154 4.87 -8.68 14.97
N PHE A 155 5.69 -8.48 13.95
CA PHE A 155 5.69 -7.21 13.21
C PHE A 155 4.52 -7.18 12.22
N ILE A 156 3.91 -5.98 12.11
CA ILE A 156 3.01 -5.65 11.04
C ILE A 156 3.74 -4.81 9.99
N LYS A 157 4.48 -3.77 10.46
CA LYS A 157 5.16 -2.80 9.61
C LYS A 157 6.27 -2.10 10.36
N ILE A 158 7.27 -1.65 9.63
CA ILE A 158 8.27 -0.68 10.10
C ILE A 158 8.38 0.44 9.09
N GLU A 159 8.41 1.67 9.56
CA GLU A 159 8.60 2.86 8.73
C GLU A 159 9.53 3.87 9.40
N PRO A 160 10.27 4.65 8.60
CA PRO A 160 11.07 5.76 9.15
C PRO A 160 10.16 6.79 9.81
N ALA A 161 10.57 7.31 10.97
CA ALA A 161 9.76 8.27 11.71
C ALA A 161 9.60 9.62 11.00
N ASN A 162 10.51 9.94 10.08
CA ASN A 162 10.47 11.14 9.23
C ASN A 162 9.89 10.88 7.83
N GLY A 163 9.39 9.68 7.56
CA GLY A 163 8.80 9.32 6.25
C GLY A 163 9.80 9.05 5.13
N SER A 164 11.12 9.28 5.33
CA SER A 164 12.13 9.14 4.28
C SER A 164 13.04 7.94 4.50
N ASP A 165 13.42 7.24 3.47
CA ASP A 165 14.40 6.15 3.51
C ASP A 165 15.85 6.63 3.52
N TYR A 166 16.08 7.94 3.38
CA TYR A 166 17.38 8.57 3.50
C TYR A 166 17.70 8.94 4.95
N MET A 167 18.95 8.76 5.32
CA MET A 167 19.48 9.13 6.65
C MET A 167 20.84 9.82 6.49
N THR A 168 21.18 10.75 7.36
CA THR A 168 22.52 11.35 7.39
C THR A 168 23.50 10.42 8.08
N GLN A 169 24.69 10.27 7.53
CA GLN A 169 25.79 9.53 8.13
C GLN A 169 26.03 10.01 9.56
N ASN A 170 26.21 9.08 10.50
CA ASN A 170 26.41 9.32 11.94
C ASN A 170 25.22 9.91 12.70
N GLU A 171 24.16 10.36 12.07
CA GLU A 171 22.98 10.85 12.77
C GLU A 171 22.05 9.68 13.19
N PRO A 172 21.61 9.66 14.48
CA PRO A 172 20.66 8.67 14.95
C PRO A 172 19.32 8.82 14.22
N ARG A 173 18.83 7.75 13.65
CA ARG A 173 17.53 7.71 12.98
C ARG A 173 16.51 6.94 13.81
N SER A 174 15.30 7.47 13.86
CA SER A 174 14.17 6.81 14.49
C SER A 174 13.28 6.11 13.46
N TYR A 175 12.63 5.03 13.91
CA TYR A 175 11.62 4.31 13.17
C TYR A 175 10.34 4.18 14.00
N TYR A 176 9.22 3.94 13.35
CA TYR A 176 8.01 3.45 13.98
C TYR A 176 7.84 1.96 13.63
N ALA A 177 7.78 1.12 14.67
CA ALA A 177 7.37 -0.26 14.53
C ALA A 177 5.90 -0.42 14.90
N TYR A 178 5.17 -1.13 14.07
CA TYR A 178 3.81 -1.55 14.34
C TYR A 178 3.87 -3.04 14.64
N VAL A 179 3.48 -3.40 15.85
CA VAL A 179 3.53 -4.77 16.35
C VAL A 179 2.14 -5.22 16.80
N GLN A 180 1.90 -6.52 16.81
CA GLN A 180 0.67 -7.12 17.28
C GLN A 180 0.99 -8.27 18.22
N ASN A 181 0.26 -8.33 19.34
CA ASN A 181 0.29 -9.47 20.24
C ASN A 181 -0.65 -10.57 19.71
N ASN A 182 -0.10 -11.70 19.31
CA ASN A 182 -0.86 -12.89 18.88
C ASN A 182 -0.96 -13.93 20.00
N GLY A 183 -0.29 -13.71 21.15
CA GLY A 183 -0.36 -14.55 22.33
C GLY A 183 -1.59 -14.27 23.19
N LYS A 184 -1.88 -15.16 24.14
CA LYS A 184 -2.99 -15.00 25.08
C LYS A 184 -2.70 -13.99 26.17
N THR A 185 -1.42 -13.86 26.56
CA THR A 185 -0.97 -12.96 27.63
C THR A 185 -0.68 -11.58 27.05
N PRO A 186 -1.09 -10.48 27.72
CA PRO A 186 -0.66 -9.14 27.31
C PRO A 186 0.85 -9.04 27.25
N VAL A 187 1.40 -8.41 26.19
CA VAL A 187 2.83 -8.19 26.09
C VAL A 187 3.22 -7.00 26.97
N THR A 188 4.05 -7.26 27.97
CA THR A 188 4.55 -6.27 28.93
C THR A 188 5.98 -5.85 28.62
N SER A 189 6.74 -6.69 27.91
CA SER A 189 8.11 -6.41 27.48
C SER A 189 8.49 -7.21 26.25
N PHE A 190 9.42 -6.70 25.46
CA PHE A 190 10.11 -7.45 24.42
C PHE A 190 11.49 -6.86 24.12
N THR A 191 12.35 -7.70 23.53
CA THR A 191 13.69 -7.33 23.06
C THR A 191 13.71 -7.33 21.55
N LEU A 192 14.16 -6.21 20.97
CA LEU A 192 14.31 -6.01 19.54
C LEU A 192 15.79 -5.77 19.20
N SER A 193 16.33 -6.52 18.27
CA SER A 193 17.65 -6.29 17.69
C SER A 193 17.52 -5.69 16.30
N THR A 194 18.45 -4.81 15.93
CA THR A 194 18.61 -4.31 14.57
C THR A 194 19.97 -4.73 14.04
N ASN A 195 20.00 -5.12 12.78
CA ASN A 195 21.22 -5.46 12.05
C ASN A 195 21.24 -4.66 10.75
N SER A 196 21.96 -3.53 10.76
CA SER A 196 22.07 -2.64 9.60
C SER A 196 23.35 -2.95 8.84
N LYS A 197 23.18 -3.41 7.59
CA LYS A 197 24.26 -3.84 6.70
C LYS A 197 24.46 -2.83 5.59
N THR A 198 25.72 -2.45 5.38
CA THR A 198 26.20 -1.71 4.21
C THR A 198 27.19 -2.56 3.45
N ALA A 199 27.70 -2.09 2.30
CA ALA A 199 28.72 -2.78 1.54
C ALA A 199 30.02 -3.03 2.34
N SER A 200 30.34 -2.17 3.32
CA SER A 200 31.61 -2.19 4.04
C SER A 200 31.53 -2.62 5.51
N GLN A 201 30.36 -2.55 6.13
CA GLN A 201 30.21 -2.88 7.55
C GLN A 201 28.79 -3.24 7.97
N THR A 202 28.70 -3.78 9.18
CA THR A 202 27.44 -4.10 9.86
C THR A 202 27.38 -3.37 11.19
N VAL A 203 26.24 -2.73 11.47
CA VAL A 203 25.94 -2.07 12.75
C VAL A 203 24.80 -2.79 13.41
N ASN A 204 25.02 -3.26 14.65
CA ASN A 204 24.02 -3.94 15.45
C ASN A 204 23.60 -3.06 16.63
N LYS A 205 22.32 -3.10 16.96
CA LYS A 205 21.78 -2.45 18.16
C LYS A 205 20.68 -3.32 18.77
N GLU A 206 20.66 -3.40 20.09
CA GLU A 206 19.59 -4.01 20.87
C GLU A 206 18.78 -2.92 21.56
N LEU A 207 17.46 -3.06 21.51
CA LEU A 207 16.48 -2.18 22.13
C LEU A 207 15.56 -3.03 23.00
N LYS A 208 15.40 -2.60 24.27
CA LYS A 208 14.50 -3.26 25.21
C LYS A 208 13.30 -2.39 25.48
N PHE A 209 12.12 -2.98 25.38
CA PHE A 209 10.87 -2.34 25.67
C PHE A 209 10.28 -2.98 26.92
N GLU A 210 9.97 -2.18 27.92
CA GLU A 210 9.43 -2.61 29.21
C GLU A 210 8.26 -1.72 29.63
N GLY A 211 7.44 -2.19 30.55
CA GLY A 211 6.28 -1.45 31.06
C GLY A 211 5.16 -1.27 30.04
N LEU A 212 5.12 -2.13 29.02
CA LEU A 212 4.09 -2.13 28.01
C LEU A 212 2.80 -2.79 28.54
N ASN A 213 1.71 -2.62 27.80
CA ASN A 213 0.47 -3.37 27.96
C ASN A 213 -0.18 -3.50 26.59
N ILE A 214 0.31 -4.45 25.78
CA ILE A 214 -0.22 -4.72 24.45
C ILE A 214 -1.19 -5.90 24.54
N PRO A 215 -2.50 -5.65 24.50
CA PRO A 215 -3.49 -6.71 24.58
C PRO A 215 -3.49 -7.56 23.31
N ASN A 216 -4.05 -8.76 23.42
CA ASN A 216 -4.17 -9.68 22.29
C ASN A 216 -4.92 -9.04 21.12
N ASN A 217 -4.41 -9.24 19.91
CA ASN A 217 -4.99 -8.76 18.64
C ASN A 217 -5.21 -7.24 18.53
N VAL A 218 -4.51 -6.45 19.33
CA VAL A 218 -4.54 -4.98 19.21
C VAL A 218 -3.18 -4.48 18.72
N PRO A 219 -3.11 -3.94 17.50
CA PRO A 219 -1.88 -3.34 16.99
C PRO A 219 -1.40 -2.17 17.85
N GLN A 220 -0.09 -2.11 18.07
CA GLN A 220 0.55 -1.04 18.82
C GLN A 220 1.66 -0.39 17.99
N LYS A 221 1.65 0.94 17.94
CA LYS A 221 2.73 1.74 17.34
C LYS A 221 3.77 2.08 18.40
N LEU A 222 5.02 1.75 18.14
CA LEU A 222 6.16 2.01 19.04
C LEU A 222 7.24 2.77 18.30
N LYS A 223 7.93 3.66 19.01
CA LYS A 223 9.07 4.40 18.47
C LYS A 223 10.36 3.67 18.80
N LEU A 224 11.18 3.44 17.77
CA LEU A 224 12.53 2.89 17.85
C LEU A 224 13.52 4.04 17.62
N ASP A 225 14.39 4.29 18.56
CA ASP A 225 15.33 5.41 18.47
C ASP A 225 16.79 4.97 18.34
N GLY A 226 17.58 5.84 17.75
CA GLY A 226 19.03 5.84 17.90
C GLY A 226 19.80 4.85 17.03
N ILE A 227 19.35 4.54 15.83
CA ILE A 227 20.13 3.77 14.85
C ILE A 227 20.92 4.75 14.00
N ALA A 228 22.26 4.75 14.12
CA ALA A 228 23.16 5.58 13.34
C ALA A 228 24.05 4.71 12.45
N ILE A 229 24.21 5.12 11.19
CA ILE A 229 25.06 4.44 10.20
C ILE A 229 26.28 5.31 9.93
N PRO A 230 27.49 4.81 10.20
CA PRO A 230 28.70 5.64 10.12
C PRO A 230 29.36 5.68 8.74
N VAL A 231 28.75 5.06 7.73
CA VAL A 231 29.25 5.04 6.35
C VAL A 231 28.18 5.46 5.35
N GLU A 232 28.60 6.06 4.24
CA GLU A 232 27.74 6.36 3.10
C GLU A 232 27.37 5.09 2.32
N GLY A 233 26.18 5.07 1.71
CA GLY A 233 25.74 4.05 0.79
C GLY A 233 24.43 3.39 1.16
N ASN A 234 24.06 2.38 0.37
CA ASN A 234 22.87 1.58 0.60
C ASN A 234 22.95 0.83 1.94
N VAL A 235 21.84 0.83 2.65
CA VAL A 235 21.70 0.19 3.97
C VAL A 235 20.51 -0.74 3.95
N THR A 236 20.74 -2.01 4.28
CA THR A 236 19.64 -2.93 4.61
C THR A 236 19.61 -3.09 6.12
N THR A 237 18.48 -2.75 6.75
CA THR A 237 18.29 -2.95 8.18
C THR A 237 17.27 -4.05 8.43
N ASP A 238 17.73 -5.13 9.07
CA ASP A 238 16.87 -6.18 9.59
C ASP A 238 16.47 -5.83 11.02
N PHE A 239 15.19 -5.87 11.33
CA PHE A 239 14.61 -5.68 12.66
C PHE A 239 14.08 -7.03 13.12
N THR A 240 14.53 -7.53 14.26
CA THR A 240 14.15 -8.85 14.76
C THR A 240 13.75 -8.78 16.23
N ILE A 241 12.54 -9.25 16.55
CA ILE A 241 12.11 -9.47 17.93
C ILE A 241 12.61 -10.86 18.35
N SER A 242 13.34 -10.92 19.47
CA SER A 242 13.98 -12.15 19.95
C SER A 242 13.33 -12.73 21.20
N GLU A 243 12.75 -11.89 22.04
CA GLU A 243 12.11 -12.25 23.29
C GLU A 243 10.83 -11.46 23.49
N VAL A 244 9.83 -12.08 24.11
CA VAL A 244 8.57 -11.48 24.54
C VAL A 244 8.25 -11.94 25.97
N ASN A 245 7.94 -10.98 26.86
CA ASN A 245 7.69 -11.22 28.28
C ASN A 245 8.84 -12.01 28.97
N GLY A 246 10.09 -11.84 28.52
CA GLY A 246 11.27 -12.52 29.06
C GLY A 246 11.45 -13.96 28.58
N GLU A 247 10.65 -14.42 27.63
CA GLU A 247 10.74 -15.74 27.02
C GLU A 247 11.04 -15.64 25.54
N LYS A 248 11.61 -16.68 24.95
CA LYS A 248 11.79 -16.76 23.50
C LYS A 248 10.45 -16.84 22.81
N ASP A 249 10.26 -16.05 21.78
CA ASP A 249 9.07 -16.13 20.94
C ASP A 249 8.98 -17.51 20.26
N PRO A 250 7.87 -18.23 20.37
CA PRO A 250 7.73 -19.56 19.79
C PRO A 250 7.61 -19.56 18.26
N TYR A 251 7.25 -18.43 17.64
CA TYR A 251 7.03 -18.29 16.19
C TYR A 251 7.91 -17.22 15.55
N PRO A 252 9.23 -17.44 15.46
CA PRO A 252 10.18 -16.41 15.00
C PRO A 252 10.04 -16.04 13.51
N SER A 253 9.20 -16.71 12.75
CA SER A 253 9.02 -16.46 11.31
C SER A 253 8.36 -15.11 11.01
N ASP A 254 7.53 -14.59 11.91
CA ASP A 254 6.85 -13.29 11.78
C ASP A 254 7.49 -12.18 12.63
N ASN A 255 8.66 -12.47 13.20
CA ASN A 255 9.41 -11.58 14.08
C ASN A 255 10.49 -10.77 13.38
N THR A 256 10.64 -10.88 12.08
CA THR A 256 11.69 -10.15 11.34
C THR A 256 11.09 -9.39 10.17
N LEU A 257 11.44 -8.10 10.08
CA LEU A 257 11.20 -7.27 8.91
C LEU A 257 12.50 -6.62 8.46
N SER A 258 12.68 -6.51 7.14
CA SER A 258 13.82 -5.83 6.53
C SER A 258 13.38 -4.54 5.88
N ARG A 259 14.23 -3.51 5.96
CA ARG A 259 14.02 -2.25 5.26
C ARG A 259 15.27 -1.80 4.54
N LEU A 260 15.09 -1.35 3.32
CA LEU A 260 16.13 -0.66 2.56
C LEU A 260 16.14 0.82 2.92
N GLY A 261 17.32 1.41 2.88
CA GLY A 261 17.52 2.82 3.06
C GLY A 261 18.87 3.24 2.50
N TYR A 262 19.17 4.52 2.59
CA TYR A 262 20.43 5.07 2.12
C TYR A 262 21.03 6.03 3.15
N SER A 263 22.30 5.82 3.51
CA SER A 263 23.08 6.70 4.37
C SER A 263 23.81 7.74 3.50
N ILE A 264 23.46 9.00 3.68
CA ILE A 264 24.00 10.14 2.94
C ILE A 264 25.23 10.66 3.69
N LYS A 265 26.27 10.99 2.96
CA LYS A 265 27.47 11.60 3.55
C LYS A 265 27.15 12.86 4.34
N GLU A 266 27.77 13.00 5.50
CA GLU A 266 27.67 14.21 6.31
C GLU A 266 28.05 15.45 5.50
N GLY A 267 27.22 16.49 5.55
CA GLY A 267 27.42 17.73 4.80
C GLY A 267 26.86 17.73 3.39
N SER A 268 26.31 16.61 2.89
CA SER A 268 25.53 16.60 1.65
C SER A 268 24.27 17.44 1.79
N LYS A 269 23.88 18.15 0.72
CA LYS A 269 22.72 19.04 0.72
C LYS A 269 21.68 18.51 -0.25
N ALA A 270 20.51 18.24 0.25
CA ALA A 270 19.34 18.09 -0.59
C ALA A 270 19.01 19.41 -1.29
N VAL A 271 18.50 19.34 -2.49
CA VAL A 271 18.03 20.46 -3.29
C VAL A 271 16.50 20.43 -3.39
N ALA A 272 15.91 21.59 -3.71
CA ALA A 272 14.47 21.66 -3.90
C ALA A 272 14.05 20.71 -5.03
N ARG A 273 12.99 19.94 -4.77
CA ARG A 273 12.46 18.96 -5.69
C ARG A 273 11.26 19.53 -6.43
N LYS A 274 11.18 19.25 -7.72
CA LYS A 274 9.92 19.33 -8.48
C LYS A 274 9.48 17.90 -8.79
N VAL A 275 8.24 17.60 -8.47
CA VAL A 275 7.65 16.27 -8.70
C VAL A 275 7.11 16.20 -10.11
N LEU A 276 7.48 15.17 -10.85
CA LEU A 276 6.90 14.87 -12.15
C LEU A 276 5.66 14.00 -11.96
N PHE A 277 4.51 14.52 -12.40
CA PHE A 277 3.26 13.78 -12.50
C PHE A 277 2.98 13.48 -13.97
N GLU A 278 3.10 12.23 -14.37
CA GLU A 278 2.84 11.76 -15.73
C GLU A 278 1.48 11.11 -15.77
N GLN A 279 0.62 11.56 -16.67
CA GLN A 279 -0.68 10.95 -16.93
C GLN A 279 -0.68 10.32 -18.31
N PHE A 280 -1.00 9.03 -18.39
CA PHE A 280 -1.26 8.32 -19.64
C PHE A 280 -2.74 8.43 -19.97
N THR A 281 -3.05 8.94 -21.13
CA THR A 281 -4.40 9.34 -21.55
C THR A 281 -4.74 8.81 -22.94
N SER A 282 -6.00 8.88 -23.35
CA SER A 282 -6.46 8.56 -24.70
C SER A 282 -7.76 9.26 -25.03
N GLU A 283 -7.91 9.77 -26.24
CA GLU A 283 -9.17 10.30 -26.73
C GLU A 283 -10.27 9.23 -26.83
N ALA A 284 -9.89 7.96 -26.94
CA ALA A 284 -10.78 6.81 -27.10
C ALA A 284 -11.36 6.27 -25.78
N TYR A 285 -11.26 7.01 -24.67
CA TYR A 285 -11.81 6.56 -23.38
C TYR A 285 -12.65 7.66 -22.72
N ASP A 286 -13.91 7.35 -22.49
CA ASP A 286 -14.92 8.28 -21.96
C ASP A 286 -14.73 8.67 -20.49
N GLY A 287 -13.92 7.93 -19.76
CA GLY A 287 -13.53 8.26 -18.38
C GLY A 287 -12.42 9.32 -18.24
N ILE A 288 -11.75 9.70 -19.34
CA ILE A 288 -10.63 10.67 -19.28
C ILE A 288 -11.08 12.08 -18.83
N PRO A 289 -12.20 12.65 -19.31
CA PRO A 289 -12.61 13.98 -18.85
C PRO A 289 -12.83 14.06 -17.34
N ALA A 290 -13.43 13.03 -16.74
CA ALA A 290 -13.62 12.99 -15.29
C ALA A 290 -12.29 12.87 -14.51
N ALA A 291 -11.36 12.05 -15.01
CA ALA A 291 -10.02 11.93 -14.43
C ALA A 291 -9.24 13.25 -14.55
N ASP A 292 -9.32 13.93 -15.70
CA ASP A 292 -8.69 15.22 -15.94
C ASP A 292 -9.22 16.30 -14.99
N GLU A 293 -10.54 16.36 -14.79
CA GLU A 293 -11.17 17.28 -13.85
C GLU A 293 -10.71 17.03 -12.42
N MET A 294 -10.67 15.76 -12.01
CA MET A 294 -10.20 15.35 -10.68
C MET A 294 -8.73 15.75 -10.45
N TYR A 295 -7.82 15.45 -11.38
CA TYR A 295 -6.41 15.85 -11.24
C TYR A 295 -6.24 17.38 -11.29
N ALA A 296 -7.00 18.06 -12.15
CA ALA A 296 -6.98 19.52 -12.20
C ALA A 296 -7.42 20.15 -10.87
N SER A 297 -8.47 19.60 -10.22
CA SER A 297 -8.89 20.02 -8.88
C SER A 297 -7.77 19.86 -7.88
N VAL A 298 -7.13 18.69 -7.83
CA VAL A 298 -5.99 18.41 -6.94
C VAL A 298 -4.88 19.46 -7.08
N PHE A 299 -4.47 19.78 -8.31
CA PHE A 299 -3.37 20.73 -8.52
C PHE A 299 -3.80 22.18 -8.28
N ASN A 300 -5.03 22.55 -8.61
CA ASN A 300 -5.52 23.93 -8.43
C ASN A 300 -5.65 24.30 -6.94
N ASP A 301 -6.04 23.35 -6.10
CA ASP A 301 -6.24 23.55 -4.67
C ASP A 301 -4.94 23.55 -3.85
N ARG A 302 -3.81 23.23 -4.47
CA ARG A 302 -2.50 23.21 -3.81
C ARG A 302 -1.84 24.58 -3.80
N GLU A 303 -1.37 25.01 -2.64
CA GLU A 303 -0.54 26.23 -2.51
C GLU A 303 0.84 26.05 -3.13
N ASP A 304 1.35 24.81 -3.19
CA ASP A 304 2.69 24.45 -3.70
C ASP A 304 2.65 23.89 -5.13
N LYS A 305 1.61 24.18 -5.90
CA LYS A 305 1.41 23.66 -7.27
C LYS A 305 2.58 23.89 -8.22
N ASP A 306 3.35 24.95 -8.03
CA ASP A 306 4.51 25.26 -8.85
C ASP A 306 5.70 24.29 -8.64
N ASP A 307 5.64 23.45 -7.60
CA ASP A 307 6.61 22.38 -7.35
C ASP A 307 6.28 21.08 -8.08
N PHE A 308 5.22 21.07 -8.88
CA PHE A 308 4.79 19.91 -9.66
C PHE A 308 4.82 20.22 -11.14
N VAL A 309 5.15 19.21 -11.93
CA VAL A 309 5.12 19.26 -13.41
C VAL A 309 4.17 18.16 -13.86
N TRP A 310 3.03 18.55 -14.45
CA TRP A 310 2.06 17.61 -14.99
C TRP A 310 2.24 17.47 -16.49
N VAL A 311 2.51 16.25 -16.97
CA VAL A 311 2.68 15.92 -18.38
C VAL A 311 1.68 14.82 -18.75
N LYS A 312 1.04 14.96 -19.91
CA LYS A 312 0.15 13.95 -20.48
C LYS A 312 0.84 13.23 -21.63
N HIS A 313 0.76 11.90 -21.61
CA HIS A 313 1.19 11.03 -22.70
C HIS A 313 -0.04 10.41 -23.34
N HIS A 314 -0.26 10.68 -24.61
CA HIS A 314 -1.38 10.12 -25.36
C HIS A 314 -1.06 8.72 -25.86
N ARG A 315 -2.05 7.82 -25.84
CA ARG A 315 -1.89 6.42 -26.24
C ARG A 315 -3.06 5.96 -27.10
N ASN A 316 -2.77 5.09 -28.06
CA ASN A 316 -3.80 4.28 -28.70
C ASN A 316 -4.44 3.34 -27.69
N TYR A 317 -5.77 3.26 -27.67
CA TYR A 317 -6.47 2.47 -26.66
C TYR A 317 -7.62 1.68 -27.26
N LYS A 318 -7.73 0.39 -26.87
CA LYS A 318 -8.78 -0.54 -27.37
C LYS A 318 -8.90 -0.62 -28.89
N GLY A 319 -7.80 -0.41 -29.61
CA GLY A 319 -7.75 -0.47 -31.07
C GLY A 319 -8.25 0.78 -31.78
N VAL A 320 -8.40 1.88 -31.06
CA VAL A 320 -8.70 3.22 -31.59
C VAL A 320 -7.41 4.04 -31.56
N ASP A 321 -7.10 4.67 -32.67
CA ASP A 321 -5.97 5.56 -32.80
C ASP A 321 -6.27 6.91 -32.17
N ASP A 322 -5.35 7.41 -31.36
CA ASP A 322 -5.38 8.75 -30.77
C ASP A 322 -4.48 9.68 -31.61
N GLN A 323 -4.98 10.82 -32.04
CA GLN A 323 -4.29 11.71 -32.94
C GLN A 323 -3.04 12.39 -32.35
N PHE A 324 -2.87 12.33 -31.04
CA PHE A 324 -1.74 12.94 -30.33
C PHE A 324 -0.66 11.94 -29.91
N VAL A 325 -0.81 10.66 -30.29
CA VAL A 325 0.22 9.66 -30.06
C VAL A 325 1.49 9.98 -30.82
N ILE A 326 2.63 9.83 -30.20
CA ILE A 326 3.95 9.98 -30.77
C ILE A 326 4.64 8.63 -30.94
N ASP A 327 5.67 8.56 -31.78
CA ASP A 327 6.36 7.29 -32.10
C ASP A 327 7.01 6.63 -30.85
N GLU A 328 7.32 7.44 -29.82
CA GLU A 328 7.94 6.98 -28.58
C GLU A 328 6.94 6.45 -27.55
N ASP A 329 5.66 6.33 -27.85
CA ASP A 329 4.65 5.82 -26.91
C ASP A 329 4.96 4.40 -26.40
N ASP A 330 5.50 3.55 -27.24
CA ASP A 330 5.87 2.18 -26.89
C ASP A 330 6.99 2.11 -25.85
N ASP A 331 7.86 3.12 -25.76
CA ASP A 331 8.95 3.21 -24.78
C ASP A 331 8.44 3.27 -23.33
N TYR A 332 7.18 3.64 -23.14
CA TYR A 332 6.55 3.74 -21.82
C TYR A 332 5.83 2.47 -21.37
N GLU A 333 5.76 1.42 -22.20
CA GLU A 333 5.07 0.17 -21.81
C GLU A 333 5.70 -0.50 -20.59
N GLU A 334 7.02 -0.38 -20.42
CA GLU A 334 7.72 -0.93 -19.27
C GLU A 334 7.26 -0.36 -17.93
N LEU A 335 6.67 0.87 -17.91
CA LEU A 335 6.16 1.50 -16.70
C LEU A 335 4.93 0.79 -16.12
N TYR A 336 4.24 -0.01 -16.93
CA TYR A 336 3.07 -0.79 -16.49
C TYR A 336 3.44 -2.14 -15.84
N GLY A 337 4.76 -2.44 -15.77
CA GLY A 337 5.25 -3.71 -15.24
C GLY A 337 5.06 -4.90 -16.20
N LYS A 338 5.82 -5.96 -15.97
CA LYS A 338 5.93 -7.11 -16.91
C LYS A 338 4.65 -7.91 -17.10
N ALA A 339 3.69 -7.80 -16.19
CA ALA A 339 2.48 -8.63 -16.18
C ALA A 339 1.22 -7.87 -16.61
N LYS A 340 1.28 -6.55 -16.81
CA LYS A 340 0.10 -5.73 -17.10
C LYS A 340 0.09 -5.24 -18.54
N LYS A 341 -1.12 -5.23 -19.11
CA LYS A 341 -1.36 -4.49 -20.35
C LYS A 341 -1.49 -3.02 -20.01
N PRO A 342 -0.99 -2.12 -20.86
CA PRO A 342 -1.23 -0.69 -20.72
C PRO A 342 -2.72 -0.36 -20.58
N PHE A 343 -3.03 0.55 -19.66
CA PHE A 343 -4.39 1.03 -19.39
C PHE A 343 -4.39 2.56 -19.28
N VAL A 344 -5.56 3.15 -19.46
CA VAL A 344 -5.80 4.59 -19.27
C VAL A 344 -7.10 4.80 -18.51
N PRO A 345 -7.20 5.85 -17.65
CA PRO A 345 -6.09 6.69 -17.22
C PRO A 345 -5.12 5.93 -16.36
N ALA A 346 -3.81 6.17 -16.53
CA ALA A 346 -2.78 5.72 -15.63
C ALA A 346 -1.91 6.90 -15.24
N VAL A 347 -1.30 6.86 -14.05
CA VAL A 347 -0.47 7.95 -13.56
C VAL A 347 0.83 7.42 -12.95
N CYS A 348 1.90 8.18 -13.13
CA CYS A 348 3.18 7.98 -12.44
C CYS A 348 3.52 9.20 -11.60
N PHE A 349 4.14 8.94 -10.45
CA PHE A 349 4.64 9.96 -9.53
C PHE A 349 6.17 9.86 -9.47
N ASP A 350 6.89 10.68 -10.21
CA ASP A 350 8.36 10.59 -10.41
C ASP A 350 8.85 9.20 -10.85
N ARG A 351 7.97 8.38 -11.43
CA ARG A 351 8.23 6.96 -11.77
C ARG A 351 8.70 6.13 -10.59
N LEU A 352 8.31 6.52 -9.38
CA LEU A 352 8.65 5.79 -8.16
C LEU A 352 7.61 4.71 -7.85
N PRO A 353 8.03 3.56 -7.31
CA PRO A 353 7.11 2.61 -6.72
C PRO A 353 6.49 3.23 -5.46
N ILE A 354 5.17 3.22 -5.36
CA ILE A 354 4.43 3.80 -4.24
C ILE A 354 4.14 2.71 -3.20
N SER A 355 4.63 2.92 -1.99
CA SER A 355 4.41 1.98 -0.89
C SER A 355 2.91 1.91 -0.54
N GLY A 356 2.40 0.69 -0.43
CA GLY A 356 0.99 0.44 -0.12
C GLY A 356 0.08 0.31 -1.34
N MET A 357 0.59 0.48 -2.55
CA MET A 357 -0.08 0.07 -3.78
C MET A 357 0.24 -1.41 -4.02
N GLU A 358 -0.77 -2.22 -4.36
CA GLU A 358 -0.55 -3.65 -4.67
C GLU A 358 0.22 -3.83 -5.97
N ASP A 359 -0.01 -2.95 -6.92
CA ASP A 359 0.75 -2.91 -8.14
C ASP A 359 2.16 -2.43 -7.83
N PRO A 360 3.20 -3.17 -8.22
CA PRO A 360 4.56 -2.71 -8.08
C PRO A 360 4.84 -1.39 -8.82
N GLY A 361 3.92 -0.95 -9.70
CA GLY A 361 4.04 0.28 -10.46
C GLY A 361 5.18 0.25 -11.49
N PRO A 362 5.67 1.42 -11.88
CA PRO A 362 5.33 2.77 -11.39
C PRO A 362 4.05 3.41 -11.97
N ALA A 363 3.34 2.77 -12.94
CA ALA A 363 2.08 3.25 -13.46
C ALA A 363 0.90 2.70 -12.64
N TYR A 364 0.05 3.60 -12.12
CA TYR A 364 -1.06 3.27 -11.23
C TYR A 364 -2.38 3.82 -11.76
N PHE A 365 -3.48 3.17 -11.40
CA PHE A 365 -4.81 3.77 -11.47
C PHE A 365 -5.11 4.44 -10.12
N VAL A 366 -5.37 5.75 -10.15
CA VAL A 366 -5.70 6.55 -8.96
C VAL A 366 -6.86 7.47 -9.33
N ASP A 367 -8.01 7.28 -8.70
CA ASP A 367 -9.27 7.97 -9.00
C ASP A 367 -9.86 8.77 -7.83
N TYR A 368 -9.05 9.04 -6.80
CA TYR A 368 -9.46 9.80 -5.62
C TYR A 368 -8.53 10.98 -5.35
N GLU A 369 -9.10 12.18 -5.19
CA GLU A 369 -8.37 13.41 -4.88
C GLU A 369 -7.51 13.28 -3.62
N GLU A 370 -8.07 12.74 -2.53
CA GLU A 370 -7.36 12.60 -1.25
C GLU A 370 -6.13 11.70 -1.39
N GLN A 371 -6.26 10.60 -2.12
CA GLN A 371 -5.16 9.67 -2.37
C GLN A 371 -4.09 10.32 -3.25
N THR A 372 -4.48 10.97 -4.35
CA THR A 372 -3.57 11.68 -5.24
C THR A 372 -2.77 12.73 -4.47
N ASN A 373 -3.45 13.54 -3.64
CA ASN A 373 -2.82 14.55 -2.78
C ASN A 373 -1.84 13.94 -1.77
N ALA A 374 -2.21 12.82 -1.15
CA ALA A 374 -1.36 12.13 -0.19
C ALA A 374 -0.08 11.61 -0.83
N ILE A 375 -0.18 10.99 -2.02
CA ILE A 375 0.97 10.48 -2.77
C ILE A 375 1.88 11.62 -3.23
N LEU A 376 1.33 12.68 -3.85
CA LEU A 376 2.10 13.84 -4.28
C LEU A 376 2.86 14.48 -3.12
N SER A 377 2.22 14.59 -1.94
CA SER A 377 2.85 15.15 -0.75
C SER A 377 3.96 14.25 -0.20
N ALA A 378 3.78 12.94 -0.24
CA ALA A 378 4.80 11.98 0.18
C ALA A 378 6.01 11.99 -0.76
N VAL A 379 5.78 11.96 -2.07
CA VAL A 379 6.86 12.00 -3.08
C VAL A 379 7.64 13.32 -3.02
N LYS A 380 6.96 14.45 -2.78
CA LYS A 380 7.62 15.74 -2.61
C LYS A 380 8.56 15.79 -1.40
N GLN A 381 8.28 15.03 -0.35
CA GLN A 381 9.14 14.97 0.85
C GLN A 381 10.42 14.14 0.63
N GLU A 382 10.49 13.33 -0.42
CA GLU A 382 11.70 12.59 -0.74
C GLU A 382 12.80 13.57 -1.17
N PRO A 383 14.02 13.47 -0.62
CA PRO A 383 15.09 14.38 -0.94
C PRO A 383 15.58 14.21 -2.38
N SER A 384 15.89 15.32 -3.04
CA SER A 384 16.62 15.32 -4.31
C SER A 384 18.06 15.76 -4.07
N PHE A 385 19.01 15.08 -4.72
CA PHE A 385 20.44 15.40 -4.64
C PHE A 385 21.00 15.86 -5.97
N VAL A 386 20.15 16.04 -6.97
CA VAL A 386 20.51 16.60 -8.26
C VAL A 386 19.67 17.84 -8.53
N SER A 387 20.33 18.97 -8.67
CA SER A 387 19.68 20.20 -9.17
C SER A 387 19.81 20.27 -10.69
N LEU A 388 18.76 20.72 -11.35
CA LEU A 388 18.75 20.98 -12.79
C LEU A 388 18.35 22.43 -13.06
N ASN A 389 19.02 23.04 -14.05
CA ASN A 389 18.64 24.31 -14.61
C ASN A 389 18.55 24.17 -16.13
N ILE A 390 17.48 24.72 -16.73
CA ILE A 390 17.20 24.67 -18.14
C ILE A 390 17.19 26.07 -18.67
N ASP A 391 18.14 26.40 -19.55
CA ASP A 391 18.15 27.62 -20.34
C ASP A 391 17.71 27.27 -21.76
N ASN A 392 16.76 28.01 -22.30
CA ASN A 392 16.34 27.81 -23.69
C ASN A 392 16.32 29.14 -24.47
N LYS A 393 16.61 29.03 -25.75
CA LYS A 393 16.58 30.18 -26.68
C LYS A 393 16.08 29.70 -28.02
N LEU A 394 15.02 30.32 -28.51
CA LEU A 394 14.55 30.15 -29.87
C LEU A 394 15.29 31.13 -30.80
N ASP A 395 15.98 30.62 -31.83
CA ASP A 395 16.65 31.39 -32.86
C ASP A 395 16.09 31.03 -34.24
N GLY A 396 15.17 31.82 -34.74
CA GLY A 396 14.39 31.49 -35.92
C GLY A 396 13.52 30.28 -35.69
N LYS A 397 13.84 29.15 -36.34
CA LYS A 397 13.16 27.84 -36.17
C LYS A 397 13.97 26.87 -35.31
N MET A 398 15.13 27.29 -34.80
CA MET A 398 16.01 26.44 -34.02
C MET A 398 15.83 26.74 -32.55
N LEU A 399 15.41 25.73 -31.78
CA LEU A 399 15.36 25.80 -30.32
C LEU A 399 16.69 25.26 -29.74
N ASN A 400 17.44 26.17 -29.10
CA ASN A 400 18.66 25.82 -28.39
C ASN A 400 18.30 25.59 -26.91
N ILE A 401 18.59 24.40 -26.40
CA ILE A 401 18.36 24.01 -25.01
C ILE A 401 19.71 23.72 -24.35
N LYS A 402 19.95 24.35 -23.22
CA LYS A 402 21.09 24.03 -22.35
C LYS A 402 20.59 23.57 -21.00
N VAL A 403 20.95 22.34 -20.65
CA VAL A 403 20.70 21.79 -19.31
C VAL A 403 22.02 21.83 -18.55
N SER A 404 21.97 22.33 -17.33
CA SER A 404 23.09 22.32 -16.38
C SER A 404 22.59 21.90 -15.02
N GLY A 405 23.46 21.29 -14.22
CA GLY A 405 23.05 20.79 -12.91
C GLY A 405 24.22 20.53 -11.97
N HIS A 406 23.88 20.19 -10.74
CA HIS A 406 24.85 19.85 -9.71
C HIS A 406 24.35 18.62 -8.95
N ALA A 407 25.22 17.62 -8.77
CA ALA A 407 24.97 16.48 -7.90
C ALA A 407 25.50 16.78 -6.49
N GLY A 408 24.65 16.70 -5.51
CA GLY A 408 24.95 16.97 -4.09
C GLY A 408 25.47 15.75 -3.32
N VAL A 409 25.61 14.59 -3.97
CA VAL A 409 26.10 13.32 -3.41
C VAL A 409 27.21 12.73 -4.26
N CYS A 410 28.08 11.93 -3.64
CA CYS A 410 29.22 11.32 -4.36
C CYS A 410 28.78 10.09 -5.19
N GLU A 411 27.76 9.37 -4.73
CA GLU A 411 27.16 8.24 -5.41
C GLU A 411 25.65 8.42 -5.41
N MET A 412 24.97 8.05 -6.50
CA MET A 412 23.53 8.15 -6.58
C MET A 412 22.87 7.09 -5.73
N PRO A 413 21.98 7.48 -4.78
CA PRO A 413 21.27 6.52 -3.97
C PRO A 413 20.41 5.59 -4.80
N MET A 414 20.55 4.27 -4.56
CA MET A 414 19.71 3.21 -5.15
C MET A 414 19.67 3.16 -6.68
N GLN A 415 20.56 3.85 -7.38
CA GLN A 415 20.63 3.90 -8.84
C GLN A 415 22.06 3.64 -9.31
N ASP A 416 22.18 2.85 -10.38
CA ASP A 416 23.47 2.54 -10.98
C ASP A 416 23.91 3.60 -12.00
N GLU A 417 22.98 4.37 -12.55
CA GLU A 417 23.23 5.30 -13.65
C GLU A 417 22.32 6.55 -13.60
N LEU A 418 22.93 7.72 -13.82
CA LEU A 418 22.18 8.96 -14.07
C LEU A 418 21.88 9.08 -15.56
N ARG A 419 20.60 9.25 -15.90
CA ARG A 419 20.13 9.52 -17.26
C ARG A 419 19.43 10.86 -17.31
N LEU A 420 19.65 11.61 -18.39
CA LEU A 420 18.93 12.85 -18.69
C LEU A 420 17.95 12.57 -19.82
N THR A 421 16.66 12.73 -19.51
CA THR A 421 15.58 12.72 -20.50
C THR A 421 15.07 14.14 -20.68
N THR A 422 14.88 14.57 -21.92
CA THR A 422 14.36 15.90 -22.25
C THR A 422 13.13 15.74 -23.14
N TRP A 423 12.02 16.39 -22.76
CA TRP A 423 10.80 16.43 -23.56
C TRP A 423 10.53 17.85 -24.08
N LEU A 424 10.03 17.93 -25.30
CA LEU A 424 9.36 19.10 -25.82
C LEU A 424 7.85 18.87 -25.70
N VAL A 425 7.20 19.67 -24.84
CA VAL A 425 5.79 19.49 -24.51
C VAL A 425 4.99 20.62 -25.16
N GLU A 426 3.85 20.29 -25.78
CA GLU A 426 2.87 21.25 -26.26
C GLU A 426 1.80 21.48 -25.20
N ASP A 427 1.42 22.72 -24.97
CA ASP A 427 0.41 23.13 -23.98
C ASP A 427 -0.86 23.61 -24.69
N LYS A 428 -2.00 23.46 -23.98
CA LYS A 428 -3.34 23.92 -24.46
C LYS A 428 -3.83 23.26 -25.75
N ILE A 429 -3.47 22.02 -25.93
CA ILE A 429 -4.01 21.21 -27.02
C ILE A 429 -5.53 21.09 -26.84
N LYS A 430 -6.27 21.25 -27.94
CA LYS A 430 -7.73 21.08 -27.96
C LYS A 430 -8.07 19.92 -28.88
N SER A 431 -8.87 19.00 -28.38
CA SER A 431 -9.46 17.93 -29.15
C SER A 431 -10.97 18.15 -29.27
N THR A 432 -11.54 17.75 -30.39
CA THR A 432 -12.99 17.61 -30.62
C THR A 432 -13.41 16.14 -30.68
N GLU A 433 -12.47 15.23 -30.52
CA GLU A 433 -12.67 13.78 -30.70
C GLU A 433 -12.64 13.01 -29.37
N GLN A 434 -12.45 13.71 -28.24
CA GLN A 434 -12.42 13.09 -26.93
C GLN A 434 -13.77 12.44 -26.58
N GLU A 435 -13.80 11.13 -26.41
CA GLU A 435 -14.97 10.43 -25.90
C GLU A 435 -15.32 10.91 -24.49
N GLY A 436 -16.62 11.06 -24.19
CA GLY A 436 -17.13 11.50 -22.91
C GLY A 436 -17.04 13.01 -22.64
N ALA A 437 -16.44 13.81 -23.53
CA ALA A 437 -16.47 15.26 -23.41
C ALA A 437 -17.87 15.80 -23.71
N THR A 438 -18.41 16.67 -22.83
CA THR A 438 -19.74 17.32 -22.99
C THR A 438 -19.60 18.75 -23.45
#